data_ba2a0ac68fc6c80a8383049bec870001
#
_entry.id   ba2a0ac68fc6c80a8383049bec870001
#
_cell.length_a   1.000
_cell.length_b   1.000
_cell.length_c   1.000
_cell.angle_alpha   90.00
_cell.angle_beta   90.00
_cell.angle_gamma   90.00
#
_symmetry.space_group_name_H-M   'P 1'
#
loop_
_entity.id
_entity.type
_entity.pdbx_description
1 polymer ?
#
loop_
_entity_poly.entity_id
_entity_poly.type
_entity_poly.pdbx_seq_one_letter_code
_entity_poly.pdbx_strand_id
1 'polypeptide(L)'
;MNWFRPVIAAPVFAALLLVIGYQSFVTIPKANEAAAGGASQILFNSYSLRGVNTAGEEGRTLSIRPDEAFFLNFDFVPTHSFDSYIAQLEDAEGRVLLRSKIAGGNANQEAHLPIPAGMLHPGKYVLAFYGDPGVSGKINPQNDAGRLPFTVEFRS
;
A
#
# COMPACT_ATOMS: atom_id res chain seq x y z
N MET A 1 2.08 -55.99 16.34
CA MET A 1 1.76 -55.55 15.00
C MET A 1 3.00 -54.84 14.43
N ASN A 2 3.83 -55.56 13.63
CA ASN A 2 5.07 -55.02 13.03
C ASN A 2 4.74 -54.47 11.64
N TRP A 3 4.36 -53.18 11.58
CA TRP A 3 4.00 -52.54 10.30
C TRP A 3 5.17 -51.85 9.62
N PHE A 4 6.33 -51.86 10.18
CA PHE A 4 7.56 -51.41 9.56
C PHE A 4 8.37 -52.57 8.97
N ARG A 5 7.92 -53.15 7.85
CA ARG A 5 8.77 -54.01 7.01
C ARG A 5 9.68 -53.09 6.17
N PRO A 6 11.01 -53.23 6.29
CA PRO A 6 11.96 -52.36 5.57
C PRO A 6 11.82 -52.40 4.06
N VAL A 7 11.19 -53.46 3.51
CA VAL A 7 10.92 -53.63 2.10
C VAL A 7 9.92 -52.59 1.53
N ILE A 8 9.03 -52.04 2.34
CA ILE A 8 8.04 -51.05 1.90
C ILE A 8 8.56 -49.61 2.13
N ALA A 9 9.41 -49.43 3.14
CA ALA A 9 9.94 -48.10 3.46
C ALA A 9 10.91 -47.56 2.39
N ALA A 10 11.75 -48.41 1.80
CA ALA A 10 12.73 -47.99 0.84
C ALA A 10 12.16 -47.32 -0.44
N PRO A 11 11.15 -47.90 -1.12
CA PRO A 11 10.55 -47.24 -2.28
C PRO A 11 9.81 -45.95 -1.99
N VAL A 12 9.20 -45.84 -0.78
CA VAL A 12 8.51 -44.62 -0.36
C VAL A 12 9.50 -43.49 -0.12
N PHE A 13 10.62 -43.76 0.55
CA PHE A 13 11.71 -42.78 0.73
C PHE A 13 12.33 -42.35 -0.60
N ALA A 14 12.56 -43.28 -1.53
CA ALA A 14 13.08 -42.95 -2.84
C ALA A 14 12.14 -42.04 -3.65
N ALA A 15 10.83 -42.31 -3.62
CA ALA A 15 9.82 -41.46 -4.24
C ALA A 15 9.76 -40.05 -3.62
N LEU A 16 9.87 -39.96 -2.30
CA LEU A 16 9.85 -38.67 -1.59
C LEU A 16 11.08 -37.82 -1.91
N LEU A 17 12.27 -38.44 -1.99
CA LEU A 17 13.50 -37.77 -2.41
C LEU A 17 13.44 -37.27 -3.87
N LEU A 18 12.82 -38.03 -4.77
CA LEU A 18 12.62 -37.62 -6.15
C LEU A 18 11.67 -36.39 -6.24
N VAL A 19 10.60 -36.38 -5.46
CA VAL A 19 9.66 -35.24 -5.41
C VAL A 19 10.34 -33.98 -4.84
N ILE A 20 11.10 -34.13 -3.74
CA ILE A 20 11.85 -33.02 -3.15
C ILE A 20 12.92 -32.52 -4.11
N GLY A 21 13.66 -33.42 -4.77
CA GLY A 21 14.67 -33.08 -5.78
C GLY A 21 14.03 -32.32 -6.95
N TYR A 22 12.91 -32.82 -7.48
CA TYR A 22 12.20 -32.16 -8.58
C TYR A 22 11.70 -30.77 -8.19
N GLN A 23 11.11 -30.61 -7.01
CA GLN A 23 10.64 -29.30 -6.51
C GLN A 23 11.81 -28.33 -6.32
N SER A 24 12.93 -28.78 -5.76
CA SER A 24 14.08 -27.92 -5.49
C SER A 24 14.82 -27.47 -6.75
N PHE A 25 14.91 -28.33 -7.78
CA PHE A 25 15.67 -28.03 -8.98
C PHE A 25 14.86 -27.48 -10.14
N VAL A 26 13.55 -27.75 -10.19
CA VAL A 26 12.70 -27.37 -11.33
C VAL A 26 11.67 -26.33 -10.96
N THR A 27 10.98 -26.50 -9.85
CA THR A 27 9.83 -25.64 -9.51
C THR A 27 10.27 -24.34 -8.81
N ILE A 28 11.20 -24.42 -7.86
CA ILE A 28 11.66 -23.24 -7.10
C ILE A 28 12.50 -22.29 -7.98
N PRO A 29 13.47 -22.75 -8.81
CA PRO A 29 14.19 -21.86 -9.70
C PRO A 29 13.27 -21.14 -10.70
N LYS A 30 12.31 -21.86 -11.31
CA LYS A 30 11.36 -21.25 -12.24
C LYS A 30 10.46 -20.20 -11.59
N ALA A 31 10.05 -20.41 -10.34
CA ALA A 31 9.29 -19.42 -9.59
C ALA A 31 10.13 -18.18 -9.29
N ASN A 32 11.41 -18.36 -8.96
CA ASN A 32 12.34 -17.26 -8.73
C ASN A 32 12.71 -16.51 -10.01
N GLU A 33 12.87 -17.21 -11.14
CA GLU A 33 13.11 -16.59 -12.45
C GLU A 33 11.88 -15.83 -12.94
N ALA A 34 10.66 -16.34 -12.72
CA ALA A 34 9.43 -15.62 -13.00
C ALA A 34 9.27 -14.37 -12.12
N ALA A 35 9.69 -14.45 -10.86
CA ALA A 35 9.70 -13.30 -9.96
C ALA A 35 10.82 -12.30 -10.29
N ALA A 36 11.99 -12.77 -10.75
CA ALA A 36 13.13 -11.93 -11.10
C ALA A 36 13.03 -11.37 -12.53
N GLY A 37 12.47 -12.12 -13.48
CA GLY A 37 12.33 -11.69 -14.88
C GLY A 37 11.18 -10.73 -15.13
N GLY A 38 10.26 -10.58 -14.16
CA GLY A 38 9.14 -9.65 -14.22
C GLY A 38 9.33 -8.35 -13.45
N ALA A 39 10.40 -8.20 -12.70
CA ALA A 39 10.78 -6.96 -12.05
C ALA A 39 11.43 -5.99 -13.05
N SER A 40 10.72 -5.61 -14.09
CA SER A 40 10.86 -4.27 -14.64
C SER A 40 10.77 -3.35 -13.42
N GLN A 41 11.82 -2.66 -13.05
CA GLN A 41 11.73 -1.58 -12.08
C GLN A 41 10.78 -0.55 -12.69
N ILE A 42 9.50 -0.68 -12.34
CA ILE A 42 8.54 0.35 -12.65
C ILE A 42 8.96 1.52 -11.76
N LEU A 43 9.69 2.46 -12.33
CA LEU A 43 10.01 3.72 -11.70
C LEU A 43 8.68 4.48 -11.58
N PHE A 44 8.01 4.31 -10.45
CA PHE A 44 6.88 5.15 -10.12
C PHE A 44 7.38 6.56 -9.82
N ASN A 45 6.82 7.54 -10.48
CA ASN A 45 7.03 8.90 -10.05
C ASN A 45 6.46 9.10 -8.64
N SER A 46 7.04 10.03 -7.92
CA SER A 46 6.70 10.30 -6.55
C SER A 46 6.43 11.80 -6.39
N TYR A 47 5.28 12.13 -5.83
CA TYR A 47 4.88 13.50 -5.53
C TYR A 47 4.74 13.67 -4.03
N SER A 48 5.20 14.79 -3.49
CA SER A 48 5.24 15.02 -2.04
C SER A 48 4.29 16.13 -1.61
N LEU A 49 3.49 15.87 -0.59
CA LEU A 49 2.64 16.84 0.13
C LEU A 49 3.34 17.42 1.37
N ARG A 50 4.68 17.31 1.48
CA ARG A 50 5.43 17.84 2.63
C ARG A 50 5.25 19.35 2.80
N GLY A 51 5.13 19.78 4.03
CA GLY A 51 5.10 21.20 4.40
C GLY A 51 3.71 21.84 4.41
N VAL A 52 2.62 21.06 4.40
CA VAL A 52 1.24 21.59 4.37
C VAL A 52 0.62 21.72 5.77
N ASN A 53 1.40 21.62 6.85
CA ASN A 53 0.89 21.65 8.23
C ASN A 53 0.62 23.05 8.79
N THR A 54 0.53 24.09 7.97
CA THR A 54 0.13 25.45 8.44
C THR A 54 -1.33 25.67 8.11
N ALA A 55 -2.14 25.79 9.16
CA ALA A 55 -3.54 26.17 9.05
C ALA A 55 -3.68 27.48 8.26
N GLY A 56 -4.21 27.44 7.04
CA GLY A 56 -4.51 28.62 6.25
C GLY A 56 -3.83 28.71 4.86
N GLU A 57 -2.94 27.79 4.49
CA GLU A 57 -2.36 27.79 3.15
C GLU A 57 -3.24 27.02 2.15
N GLU A 58 -3.44 27.65 0.98
CA GLU A 58 -4.01 26.97 -0.19
C GLU A 58 -3.20 25.70 -0.46
N GLY A 59 -3.89 24.55 -0.56
CA GLY A 59 -3.27 23.24 -0.68
C GLY A 59 -2.28 23.19 -1.85
N ARG A 60 -1.25 22.35 -1.72
CA ARG A 60 -0.19 22.22 -2.73
C ARG A 60 -0.75 21.74 -4.07
N THR A 61 -0.29 22.34 -5.17
CA THR A 61 -0.61 21.88 -6.51
C THR A 61 0.37 20.80 -6.97
N LEU A 62 -0.17 19.66 -7.40
CA LEU A 62 0.57 18.55 -7.99
C LEU A 62 0.35 18.53 -9.51
N SER A 63 1.43 18.68 -10.26
CA SER A 63 1.40 18.54 -11.73
C SER A 63 1.72 17.09 -12.10
N ILE A 64 0.70 16.32 -12.45
CA ILE A 64 0.80 14.89 -12.79
C ILE A 64 0.52 14.63 -14.26
N ARG A 65 0.86 13.44 -14.78
CA ARG A 65 0.42 12.97 -16.08
C ARG A 65 -0.88 12.19 -15.93
N PRO A 66 -1.86 12.31 -16.86
CA PRO A 66 -3.17 11.69 -16.73
C PRO A 66 -3.12 10.15 -16.58
N ASP A 67 -2.20 9.50 -17.28
CA ASP A 67 -2.12 8.03 -17.36
C ASP A 67 -0.96 7.46 -16.53
N GLU A 68 -0.49 8.19 -15.54
CA GLU A 68 0.64 7.79 -14.73
C GLU A 68 0.21 7.30 -13.35
N ALA A 69 0.67 6.08 -12.98
CA ALA A 69 0.61 5.63 -11.61
C ALA A 69 1.78 6.24 -10.82
N PHE A 70 1.55 6.68 -9.59
CA PHE A 70 2.58 7.33 -8.78
C PHE A 70 2.40 7.08 -7.29
N PHE A 71 3.42 7.40 -6.50
CA PHE A 71 3.31 7.47 -5.05
C PHE A 71 3.08 8.90 -4.59
N LEU A 72 2.05 9.08 -3.76
CA LEU A 72 1.82 10.31 -3.02
C LEU A 72 2.49 10.18 -1.66
N ASN A 73 3.56 10.95 -1.45
CA ASN A 73 4.32 10.97 -0.20
C ASN A 73 3.84 12.11 0.67
N PHE A 74 3.69 11.86 1.96
CA PHE A 74 3.26 12.87 2.92
C PHE A 74 3.87 12.59 4.30
N ASP A 75 4.10 13.66 5.05
CA ASP A 75 4.46 13.56 6.45
C ASP A 75 3.17 13.44 7.26
N PHE A 76 3.01 12.31 7.93
CA PHE A 76 1.83 12.08 8.74
C PHE A 76 2.10 12.46 10.20
N VAL A 77 1.56 13.62 10.62
CA VAL A 77 1.63 14.13 11.99
C VAL A 77 0.22 14.20 12.55
N PRO A 78 -0.26 13.13 13.24
CA PRO A 78 -1.62 13.11 13.74
C PRO A 78 -1.85 14.09 14.90
N THR A 79 -3.02 14.70 14.95
CA THR A 79 -3.44 15.58 16.04
C THR A 79 -3.77 14.81 17.32
N HIS A 80 -4.14 13.54 17.20
CA HIS A 80 -4.47 12.62 18.30
C HIS A 80 -3.81 11.27 18.08
N SER A 81 -3.42 10.62 19.16
CA SER A 81 -2.78 9.30 19.12
C SER A 81 -3.80 8.17 19.10
N PHE A 82 -3.68 7.27 18.11
CA PHE A 82 -4.46 6.04 17.97
C PHE A 82 -3.52 4.85 17.67
N ASP A 83 -3.96 3.63 17.93
CA ASP A 83 -3.20 2.41 17.62
C ASP A 83 -2.99 2.21 16.11
N SER A 84 -3.94 2.68 15.33
CA SER A 84 -3.86 2.73 13.86
C SER A 84 -4.78 3.80 13.31
N TYR A 85 -4.53 4.17 12.06
CA TYR A 85 -5.25 5.23 11.35
C TYR A 85 -5.75 4.73 10.01
N ILE A 86 -6.81 5.36 9.52
CA ILE A 86 -7.30 5.21 8.15
C ILE A 86 -7.02 6.52 7.41
N ALA A 87 -6.18 6.47 6.38
CA ALA A 87 -6.02 7.54 5.42
C ALA A 87 -7.09 7.38 4.33
N GLN A 88 -7.85 8.44 4.05
CA GLN A 88 -8.84 8.50 2.98
C GLN A 88 -8.48 9.61 2.01
N LEU A 89 -8.43 9.26 0.73
CA LEU A 89 -8.34 10.23 -0.35
C LEU A 89 -9.75 10.58 -0.79
N GLU A 90 -10.12 11.85 -0.65
CA GLU A 90 -11.45 12.38 -0.93
C GLU A 90 -11.36 13.40 -2.08
N ASP A 91 -12.38 13.43 -2.94
CA ASP A 91 -12.53 14.48 -3.95
C ASP A 91 -13.20 15.75 -3.37
N ALA A 92 -13.42 16.75 -4.22
CA ALA A 92 -14.02 18.02 -3.83
C ALA A 92 -15.46 17.87 -3.26
N GLU A 93 -16.17 16.81 -3.66
CA GLU A 93 -17.52 16.48 -3.20
C GLU A 93 -17.52 15.61 -1.95
N GLY A 94 -16.35 15.25 -1.41
CA GLY A 94 -16.20 14.40 -0.23
C GLY A 94 -16.39 12.91 -0.51
N ARG A 95 -16.35 12.49 -1.79
CA ARG A 95 -16.41 11.07 -2.15
C ARG A 95 -15.05 10.42 -1.92
N VAL A 96 -15.05 9.30 -1.25
CA VAL A 96 -13.82 8.56 -0.96
C VAL A 96 -13.39 7.77 -2.19
N LEU A 97 -12.23 8.09 -2.72
CA LEU A 97 -11.61 7.43 -3.88
C LEU A 97 -10.72 6.26 -3.46
N LEU A 98 -10.00 6.39 -2.36
CA LEU A 98 -9.04 5.41 -1.88
C LEU A 98 -8.98 5.41 -0.35
N ARG A 99 -8.73 4.23 0.24
CA ARG A 99 -8.47 4.07 1.67
C ARG A 99 -7.20 3.27 1.88
N SER A 100 -6.42 3.67 2.88
CA SER A 100 -5.23 2.94 3.32
C SER A 100 -5.15 2.94 4.83
N LYS A 101 -4.65 1.85 5.41
CA LYS A 101 -4.42 1.75 6.85
C LYS A 101 -2.96 2.09 7.16
N ILE A 102 -2.77 2.92 8.18
CA ILE A 102 -1.46 3.33 8.69
C ILE A 102 -1.34 2.83 10.13
N ALA A 103 -0.28 2.08 10.45
CA ALA A 103 -0.01 1.66 11.83
C ALA A 103 0.36 2.88 12.69
N GLY A 104 -0.11 2.93 13.94
CA GLY A 104 0.16 4.03 14.87
C GLY A 104 1.66 4.24 15.12
N GLY A 105 2.46 3.17 15.11
CA GLY A 105 3.92 3.27 15.22
C GLY A 105 4.60 3.99 14.06
N ASN A 106 3.90 4.23 12.94
CA ASN A 106 4.38 5.02 11.80
C ASN A 106 3.94 6.49 11.86
N ALA A 107 3.29 6.91 12.95
CA ALA A 107 3.02 8.33 13.20
C ALA A 107 4.34 9.12 13.27
N ASN A 108 4.32 10.34 12.75
CA ASN A 108 5.50 11.21 12.60
C ASN A 108 6.57 10.69 11.62
N GLN A 109 6.21 9.75 10.75
CA GLN A 109 7.05 9.26 9.67
C GLN A 109 6.46 9.64 8.31
N GLU A 110 7.31 9.57 7.28
CA GLU A 110 6.86 9.69 5.90
C GLU A 110 6.04 8.46 5.52
N ALA A 111 4.85 8.69 5.01
CA ALA A 111 3.96 7.66 4.47
C ALA A 111 3.82 7.80 2.96
N HIS A 112 3.52 6.67 2.31
CA HIS A 112 3.42 6.58 0.86
C HIS A 112 2.06 5.97 0.50
N LEU A 113 1.28 6.67 -0.34
CA LEU A 113 0.01 6.18 -0.84
C LEU A 113 0.13 5.91 -2.35
N PRO A 114 0.00 4.65 -2.80
CA PRO A 114 0.03 4.35 -4.23
C PRO A 114 -1.26 4.84 -4.89
N ILE A 115 -1.12 5.68 -5.91
CA ILE A 115 -2.21 6.21 -6.71
C ILE A 115 -2.19 5.51 -8.08
N PRO A 116 -3.22 4.73 -8.42
CA PRO A 116 -3.35 4.11 -9.74
C PRO A 116 -3.43 5.15 -10.87
N ALA A 117 -2.96 4.77 -12.05
CA ALA A 117 -3.10 5.58 -13.25
C ALA A 117 -4.57 5.92 -13.54
N GLY A 118 -4.85 7.15 -13.96
CA GLY A 118 -6.19 7.60 -14.32
C GLY A 118 -7.16 7.79 -13.14
N MET A 119 -6.73 7.60 -11.88
CA MET A 119 -7.61 7.79 -10.73
C MET A 119 -7.90 9.26 -10.44
N LEU A 120 -6.90 10.13 -10.56
CA LEU A 120 -7.05 11.56 -10.28
C LEU A 120 -7.20 12.35 -11.56
N HIS A 121 -8.12 13.31 -11.52
CA HIS A 121 -8.37 14.30 -12.59
C HIS A 121 -7.99 15.69 -12.07
N PRO A 122 -7.84 16.70 -12.94
CA PRO A 122 -7.65 18.06 -12.49
C PRO A 122 -8.75 18.49 -11.52
N GLY A 123 -8.37 18.97 -10.34
CA GLY A 123 -9.33 19.35 -9.30
C GLY A 123 -8.73 19.38 -7.90
N LYS A 124 -9.60 19.63 -6.92
CA LYS A 124 -9.24 19.69 -5.50
C LYS A 124 -9.48 18.34 -4.83
N TYR A 125 -8.56 17.97 -3.95
CA TYR A 125 -8.60 16.73 -3.19
C TYR A 125 -8.20 16.97 -1.75
N VAL A 126 -8.60 16.06 -0.87
CA VAL A 126 -8.20 16.05 0.53
C VAL A 126 -7.73 14.66 0.91
N LEU A 127 -6.54 14.56 1.50
CA LEU A 127 -6.10 13.35 2.17
C LEU A 127 -6.46 13.51 3.67
N ALA A 128 -7.53 12.85 4.10
CA ALA A 128 -8.06 12.91 5.46
C ALA A 128 -7.60 11.69 6.27
N PHE A 129 -7.30 11.89 7.54
CA PHE A 129 -6.85 10.85 8.46
C PHE A 129 -7.82 10.71 9.61
N TYR A 130 -8.17 9.49 9.93
CA TYR A 130 -9.06 9.17 11.04
C TYR A 130 -8.47 8.06 11.91
N GLY A 131 -8.70 8.11 13.21
CA GLY A 131 -8.42 6.96 14.06
C GLY A 131 -9.22 5.73 13.59
N ASP A 132 -8.54 4.58 13.51
CA ASP A 132 -9.15 3.34 13.02
C ASP A 132 -10.27 2.87 13.98
N PRO A 133 -11.50 2.70 13.49
CA PRO A 133 -12.63 2.26 14.30
C PRO A 133 -12.57 0.78 14.70
N GLY A 134 -11.53 0.05 14.28
CA GLY A 134 -11.40 -1.39 14.53
C GLY A 134 -12.54 -2.19 13.89
N VAL A 135 -13.15 -3.09 14.68
CA VAL A 135 -14.16 -4.04 14.19
C VAL A 135 -15.44 -3.36 13.70
N SER A 136 -15.74 -2.14 14.15
CA SER A 136 -16.99 -1.45 13.79
C SER A 136 -17.04 -1.00 12.33
N GLY A 137 -15.88 -0.84 11.69
CA GLY A 137 -15.75 -0.48 10.27
C GLY A 137 -16.26 0.92 9.87
N LYS A 138 -17.01 1.61 10.75
CA LYS A 138 -17.55 2.94 10.51
C LYS A 138 -16.60 3.99 11.05
N ILE A 139 -16.06 4.83 10.15
CA ILE A 139 -15.26 5.97 10.56
C ILE A 139 -16.13 6.97 11.32
N ASN A 140 -15.66 7.34 12.51
CA ASN A 140 -16.28 8.38 13.31
C ASN A 140 -15.61 9.72 12.97
N PRO A 141 -16.35 10.74 12.50
CA PRO A 141 -15.80 12.08 12.27
C PRO A 141 -15.12 12.71 13.50
N GLN A 142 -15.48 12.28 14.71
CA GLN A 142 -14.83 12.73 15.95
C GLN A 142 -13.41 12.19 16.12
N ASN A 143 -13.05 11.16 15.36
CA ASN A 143 -11.70 10.60 15.34
C ASN A 143 -10.83 11.23 14.23
N ASP A 144 -11.15 12.44 13.78
CA ASP A 144 -10.34 13.18 12.82
C ASP A 144 -8.93 13.40 13.41
N ALA A 145 -7.92 12.95 12.69
CA ALA A 145 -6.52 13.01 13.08
C ALA A 145 -5.71 13.98 12.21
N GLY A 146 -6.33 14.61 11.23
CA GLY A 146 -5.73 15.61 10.36
C GLY A 146 -6.19 15.55 8.93
N ARG A 147 -5.94 16.63 8.16
CA ARG A 147 -6.33 16.77 6.76
C ARG A 147 -5.25 17.49 5.97
N LEU A 148 -4.93 16.98 4.79
CA LEU A 148 -3.98 17.57 3.86
C LEU A 148 -4.70 17.89 2.54
N PRO A 149 -5.14 19.14 2.31
CA PRO A 149 -5.73 19.56 1.05
C PRO A 149 -4.66 19.72 -0.03
N PHE A 150 -4.98 19.38 -1.27
CA PHE A 150 -4.13 19.59 -2.43
C PHE A 150 -4.93 19.74 -3.71
N THR A 151 -4.31 20.29 -4.74
CA THR A 151 -4.90 20.43 -6.06
C THR A 151 -4.11 19.60 -7.06
N VAL A 152 -4.80 19.00 -8.01
CA VAL A 152 -4.19 18.25 -9.12
C VAL A 152 -4.37 19.02 -10.41
N GLU A 153 -3.31 19.11 -11.19
CA GLU A 153 -3.28 19.65 -12.54
C GLU A 153 -2.58 18.66 -13.47
N PHE A 154 -3.01 18.60 -14.72
CA PHE A 154 -2.32 17.79 -15.71
C PHE A 154 -1.14 18.56 -16.32
N ARG A 155 0.01 17.88 -16.33
CA ARG A 155 1.18 18.38 -17.04
C ARG A 155 1.06 18.01 -18.51
N SER A 156 1.11 19.02 -19.37
CA SER A 156 1.27 18.86 -20.83
C SER A 156 2.64 18.28 -21.21
#